data_bf06c2a71b61970866621539b2560770
#
_entry.id   bf06c2a71b61970866621539b2560770
#
_cell.length_a   1.000
_cell.length_b   1.000
_cell.length_c   1.000
_cell.angle_alpha   90.00
_cell.angle_beta   90.00
_cell.angle_gamma   90.00
#
_symmetry.space_group_name_H-M   'P 1'
#
loop_
_entity.id
_entity.type
_entity.pdbx_description
1 polymer ?
#
loop_
_entity_poly.entity_id
_entity_poly.type
_entity_poly.pdbx_seq_one_letter_code
_entity_poly.pdbx_strand_id
1 'polypeptide(L)'
;MTLEERVIRLEDTEAIRYLQAKYQRSLDTRDFDSLAECFAEDVVSSYGNGSMSYKGKDAVMEFLIGAMTPSMPSTHLIHGGEIDILSSYEAEAKWYLEDYLLHQKYKMKLHGAAIYEVKYIKLPAAQPAAGNSATAENSAAGNSATAENSPAGAERVDGCRGWTISSIGYKRCYEYMEMRGPVNLITLGKKSFIKSLKEGGVARLGRYGAMFYNKWFHK
;
A
#
# COMPACT_ATOMS: atom_id res chain seq x y z
N MET A 1 -15.05 0.01 -30.77
CA MET A 1 -15.29 0.58 -29.42
C MET A 1 -16.16 1.81 -29.59
N THR A 2 -17.36 1.79 -29.02
CA THR A 2 -18.32 2.91 -29.02
C THR A 2 -17.83 4.04 -28.13
N LEU A 3 -18.47 5.21 -28.19
CA LEU A 3 -18.15 6.31 -27.27
C LEU A 3 -18.43 5.90 -25.81
N GLU A 4 -19.53 5.21 -25.55
CA GLU A 4 -19.88 4.70 -24.22
C GLU A 4 -18.83 3.74 -23.67
N GLU A 5 -18.39 2.76 -24.44
CA GLU A 5 -17.31 1.83 -24.06
C GLU A 5 -16.01 2.57 -23.75
N ARG A 6 -15.70 3.65 -24.48
CA ARG A 6 -14.53 4.49 -24.23
C ARG A 6 -14.65 5.28 -22.92
N VAL A 7 -15.84 5.80 -22.63
CA VAL A 7 -16.10 6.52 -21.37
C VAL A 7 -15.98 5.57 -20.18
N ILE A 8 -16.61 4.40 -20.23
CA ILE A 8 -16.51 3.38 -19.18
C ILE A 8 -15.05 3.01 -18.92
N ARG A 9 -14.27 2.79 -19.98
CA ARG A 9 -12.83 2.49 -19.84
C ARG A 9 -12.05 3.61 -19.17
N LEU A 10 -12.33 4.87 -19.46
CA LEU A 10 -11.70 6.02 -18.82
C LEU A 10 -12.08 6.12 -17.35
N GLU A 11 -13.35 5.91 -17.04
CA GLU A 11 -13.85 5.91 -15.65
C GLU A 11 -13.23 4.77 -14.82
N ASP A 12 -13.12 3.57 -15.39
CA ASP A 12 -12.49 2.43 -14.75
C ASP A 12 -10.97 2.68 -14.52
N THR A 13 -10.31 3.30 -15.50
CA THR A 13 -8.90 3.70 -15.35
C THR A 13 -8.72 4.69 -14.20
N GLU A 14 -9.61 5.67 -14.07
CA GLU A 14 -9.55 6.66 -12.98
C GLU A 14 -9.91 6.06 -11.63
N ALA A 15 -10.86 5.13 -11.59
CA ALA A 15 -11.22 4.39 -10.39
C ALA A 15 -10.04 3.54 -9.86
N ILE A 16 -9.27 2.92 -10.75
CA ILE A 16 -8.05 2.18 -10.37
C ILE A 16 -6.96 3.13 -9.86
N ARG A 17 -6.79 4.32 -10.44
CA ARG A 17 -5.88 5.35 -9.89
C ARG A 17 -6.28 5.78 -8.49
N TYR A 18 -7.56 6.04 -8.30
CA TYR A 18 -8.12 6.39 -6.99
C TYR A 18 -7.89 5.27 -5.96
N LEU A 19 -8.18 4.02 -6.31
CA LEU A 19 -7.97 2.86 -5.45
C LEU A 19 -6.49 2.72 -5.05
N GLN A 20 -5.58 2.86 -6.01
CA GLN A 20 -4.16 2.75 -5.73
C GLN A 20 -3.68 3.89 -4.81
N ALA A 21 -4.16 5.12 -5.01
CA ALA A 21 -3.86 6.25 -4.13
C ALA A 21 -4.47 6.07 -2.73
N LYS A 22 -5.70 5.53 -2.62
CA LYS A 22 -6.35 5.17 -1.35
C LYS A 22 -5.49 4.16 -0.59
N TYR A 23 -5.00 3.12 -1.27
CA TYR A 23 -4.14 2.09 -0.67
C TYR A 23 -2.90 2.71 -0.02
N GLN A 24 -2.08 3.51 -0.75
CA GLN A 24 -0.88 4.12 -0.19
C GLN A 24 -1.19 5.06 0.97
N ARG A 25 -2.16 5.94 0.80
CA ARG A 25 -2.55 6.87 1.86
C ARG A 25 -2.98 6.14 3.12
N SER A 26 -3.85 5.13 2.98
CA SER A 26 -4.35 4.36 4.13
C SER A 26 -3.25 3.60 4.83
N LEU A 27 -2.28 3.06 4.08
CA LEU A 27 -1.10 2.40 4.62
C LEU A 27 -0.24 3.38 5.44
N ASP A 28 0.07 4.56 4.89
CA ASP A 28 0.93 5.55 5.53
C ASP A 28 0.28 6.22 6.75
N THR A 29 -1.03 6.45 6.69
CA THR A 29 -1.81 7.02 7.80
C THR A 29 -2.26 5.99 8.84
N ARG A 30 -2.07 4.69 8.56
CA ARG A 30 -2.53 3.57 9.40
C ARG A 30 -4.05 3.53 9.55
N ASP A 31 -4.75 4.00 8.54
CA ASP A 31 -6.19 3.84 8.40
C ASP A 31 -6.47 2.42 7.89
N PHE A 32 -6.36 1.46 8.81
CA PHE A 32 -6.42 0.04 8.48
C PHE A 32 -7.81 -0.41 8.02
N ASP A 33 -8.86 0.28 8.42
CA ASP A 33 -10.23 0.01 7.95
C ASP A 33 -10.33 0.36 6.45
N SER A 34 -9.96 1.58 6.06
CA SER A 34 -9.90 1.98 4.66
C SER A 34 -8.89 1.16 3.84
N LEU A 35 -7.81 0.69 4.46
CA LEU A 35 -6.82 -0.18 3.81
C LEU A 35 -7.43 -1.55 3.49
N ALA A 36 -8.16 -2.15 4.44
CA ALA A 36 -8.83 -3.43 4.25
C ALA A 36 -9.87 -3.40 3.13
N GLU A 37 -10.57 -2.28 2.95
CA GLU A 37 -11.52 -2.08 1.84
C GLU A 37 -10.86 -2.09 0.46
N CYS A 38 -9.55 -1.84 0.38
CA CYS A 38 -8.83 -1.87 -0.90
C CYS A 38 -8.64 -3.28 -1.45
N PHE A 39 -8.79 -4.33 -0.63
CA PHE A 39 -8.44 -5.69 -0.99
C PHE A 39 -9.65 -6.59 -1.26
N ALA A 40 -9.52 -7.47 -2.25
CA ALA A 40 -10.40 -8.62 -2.41
C ALA A 40 -10.16 -9.64 -1.28
N GLU A 41 -11.16 -10.48 -0.98
CA GLU A 41 -11.08 -11.46 0.11
C GLU A 41 -9.96 -12.50 -0.10
N ASP A 42 -9.71 -12.87 -1.35
CA ASP A 42 -8.70 -13.85 -1.75
C ASP A 42 -7.39 -13.23 -2.22
N VAL A 43 -7.13 -11.97 -1.89
CA VAL A 43 -5.95 -11.22 -2.31
C VAL A 43 -4.65 -11.98 -2.05
N VAL A 44 -3.71 -11.85 -2.99
CA VAL A 44 -2.35 -12.38 -2.84
C VAL A 44 -1.36 -11.22 -2.82
N SER A 45 -0.46 -11.21 -1.84
CA SER A 45 0.62 -10.24 -1.82
C SER A 45 1.99 -10.91 -1.94
N SER A 46 2.94 -10.18 -2.56
CA SER A 46 4.33 -10.64 -2.75
C SER A 46 5.28 -9.47 -2.64
N TYR A 47 5.84 -9.27 -1.46
CA TYR A 47 6.78 -8.20 -1.17
C TYR A 47 8.21 -8.71 -1.07
N GLY A 48 9.18 -7.82 -1.13
CA GLY A 48 10.58 -8.14 -0.97
C GLY A 48 11.08 -9.22 -1.95
N ASN A 49 10.73 -9.09 -3.23
CA ASN A 49 11.04 -10.06 -4.28
C ASN A 49 10.53 -11.48 -3.96
N GLY A 50 9.36 -11.58 -3.31
CA GLY A 50 8.72 -12.86 -2.98
C GLY A 50 9.09 -13.44 -1.61
N SER A 51 10.00 -12.80 -0.88
CA SER A 51 10.39 -13.28 0.46
C SER A 51 9.28 -13.11 1.52
N MET A 52 8.34 -12.20 1.28
CA MET A 52 7.19 -11.91 2.14
C MET A 52 5.92 -12.03 1.31
N SER A 53 5.38 -13.25 1.24
CA SER A 53 4.20 -13.56 0.43
C SER A 53 3.07 -14.07 1.32
N TYR A 54 1.88 -13.49 1.13
CA TYR A 54 0.69 -13.80 1.94
C TYR A 54 -0.51 -14.02 1.03
N LYS A 55 -1.45 -14.85 1.47
CA LYS A 55 -2.68 -15.16 0.73
C LYS A 55 -3.89 -15.01 1.65
N GLY A 56 -4.90 -14.34 1.13
CA GLY A 56 -6.12 -13.96 1.83
C GLY A 56 -5.98 -12.63 2.56
N LYS A 57 -7.08 -11.91 2.63
CA LYS A 57 -7.17 -10.55 3.17
C LYS A 57 -6.68 -10.47 4.61
N ASP A 58 -7.08 -11.40 5.46
CA ASP A 58 -6.69 -11.42 6.88
C ASP A 58 -5.17 -11.53 7.03
N ALA A 59 -4.53 -12.46 6.31
CA ALA A 59 -3.08 -12.65 6.39
C ALA A 59 -2.30 -11.46 5.84
N VAL A 60 -2.79 -10.82 4.76
CA VAL A 60 -2.19 -9.60 4.20
C VAL A 60 -2.33 -8.44 5.18
N MET A 61 -3.50 -8.26 5.79
CA MET A 61 -3.75 -7.20 6.76
C MET A 61 -2.94 -7.40 8.04
N GLU A 62 -2.87 -8.62 8.58
CA GLU A 62 -2.03 -8.94 9.74
C GLU A 62 -0.57 -8.54 9.51
N PHE A 63 -0.03 -8.89 8.34
CA PHE A 63 1.33 -8.49 7.96
C PHE A 63 1.47 -6.96 7.88
N LEU A 64 0.57 -6.25 7.20
CA LEU A 64 0.66 -4.80 7.00
C LEU A 64 0.50 -4.04 8.34
N ILE A 65 -0.41 -4.45 9.20
CA ILE A 65 -0.59 -3.89 10.55
C ILE A 65 0.68 -4.10 11.39
N GLY A 66 1.26 -5.30 11.34
CA GLY A 66 2.49 -5.61 12.05
C GLY A 66 3.72 -4.85 11.53
N ALA A 67 3.78 -4.58 10.23
CA ALA A 67 4.86 -3.84 9.59
C ALA A 67 4.74 -2.33 9.81
N MET A 68 3.54 -1.75 9.77
CA MET A 68 3.30 -0.30 9.82
C MET A 68 2.99 0.19 11.24
N THR A 69 3.94 -0.03 12.15
CA THR A 69 3.79 0.40 13.54
C THR A 69 3.91 1.93 13.69
N PRO A 70 3.36 2.54 14.76
CA PRO A 70 3.52 3.98 15.02
C PRO A 70 4.98 4.43 15.14
N SER A 71 5.90 3.52 15.50
CA SER A 71 7.33 3.80 15.58
C SER A 71 8.06 3.78 14.23
N MET A 72 7.33 3.50 13.14
CA MET A 72 7.87 3.43 11.78
C MET A 72 7.05 4.32 10.82
N PRO A 73 7.12 5.67 10.95
CA PRO A 73 6.55 6.56 9.96
C PRO A 73 7.04 6.22 8.56
N SER A 74 6.12 6.23 7.61
CA SER A 74 6.39 5.88 6.21
C SER A 74 5.75 6.86 5.25
N THR A 75 6.26 6.89 4.04
CA THR A 75 5.66 7.56 2.89
C THR A 75 5.91 6.68 1.68
N HIS A 76 4.83 6.26 1.03
CA HIS A 76 4.85 5.49 -0.21
C HIS A 76 4.32 6.36 -1.34
N LEU A 77 5.22 6.82 -2.20
CA LEU A 77 4.88 7.62 -3.37
C LEU A 77 4.78 6.72 -4.59
N ILE A 78 3.71 6.89 -5.34
CA ILE A 78 3.55 6.23 -6.64
C ILE A 78 3.65 7.26 -7.76
N HIS A 79 4.37 6.91 -8.79
CA HIS A 79 4.56 7.73 -9.98
C HIS A 79 4.04 6.96 -11.19
N GLY A 80 3.45 7.66 -12.13
CA GLY A 80 2.99 7.19 -13.42
C GLY A 80 2.48 5.73 -13.44
N GLY A 81 1.21 5.51 -13.70
CA GLY A 81 0.65 4.16 -13.80
C GLY A 81 0.44 3.75 -15.24
N GLU A 82 0.99 2.61 -15.63
CA GLU A 82 0.60 1.87 -16.82
C GLU A 82 -0.57 0.98 -16.43
N ILE A 83 -1.79 1.31 -16.88
CA ILE A 83 -3.02 0.60 -16.50
C ILE A 83 -3.62 -0.04 -17.74
N ASP A 84 -3.75 -1.35 -17.71
CA ASP A 84 -4.37 -2.16 -18.75
C ASP A 84 -5.72 -2.72 -18.26
N ILE A 85 -6.82 -2.23 -18.83
CA ILE A 85 -8.14 -2.80 -18.63
C ILE A 85 -8.27 -4.02 -19.54
N LEU A 86 -8.28 -5.20 -18.96
CA LEU A 86 -8.29 -6.48 -19.69
C LEU A 86 -9.72 -6.90 -20.04
N SER A 87 -10.68 -6.63 -19.14
CA SER A 87 -12.11 -6.91 -19.33
C SER A 87 -12.97 -5.94 -18.51
N SER A 88 -14.27 -6.12 -18.49
CA SER A 88 -15.18 -5.37 -17.62
C SER A 88 -14.95 -5.62 -16.12
N TYR A 89 -14.18 -6.66 -15.77
CA TYR A 89 -14.00 -7.13 -14.39
C TYR A 89 -12.54 -7.35 -14.00
N GLU A 90 -11.61 -7.20 -14.92
CA GLU A 90 -10.19 -7.45 -14.69
C GLU A 90 -9.33 -6.35 -15.26
N ALA A 91 -8.34 -5.94 -14.48
CA ALA A 91 -7.30 -5.01 -14.91
C ALA A 91 -5.97 -5.37 -14.26
N GLU A 92 -4.89 -4.89 -14.86
CA GLU A 92 -3.57 -4.94 -14.25
C GLU A 92 -2.86 -3.60 -14.43
N ALA A 93 -1.92 -3.32 -13.52
CA ALA A 93 -1.11 -2.11 -13.65
C ALA A 93 0.30 -2.30 -13.12
N LYS A 94 1.19 -1.43 -13.64
CA LYS A 94 2.53 -1.22 -13.12
C LYS A 94 2.67 0.20 -12.63
N TRP A 95 3.28 0.36 -11.44
CA TRP A 95 3.50 1.66 -10.84
C TRP A 95 4.94 1.78 -10.37
N TYR A 96 5.57 2.91 -10.60
CA TYR A 96 6.80 3.22 -9.90
C TYR A 96 6.49 3.56 -8.45
N LEU A 97 7.18 2.87 -7.54
CA LEU A 97 7.16 3.15 -6.10
C LEU A 97 8.45 3.82 -5.70
N GLU A 98 8.33 4.88 -4.92
CA GLU A 98 9.41 5.42 -4.08
C GLU A 98 8.93 5.40 -2.64
N ASP A 99 9.70 4.79 -1.75
CA ASP A 99 9.31 4.65 -0.35
C ASP A 99 10.39 5.16 0.62
N TYR A 100 9.90 5.79 1.67
CA TYR A 100 10.70 6.27 2.80
C TYR A 100 10.11 5.70 4.08
N LEU A 101 10.92 4.99 4.87
CA LEU A 101 10.55 4.47 6.16
C LEU A 101 11.55 4.93 7.22
N LEU A 102 11.04 5.42 8.36
CA LEU A 102 11.85 5.86 9.47
C LEU A 102 11.64 4.92 10.65
N HIS A 103 12.62 4.05 10.93
CA HIS A 103 12.55 3.20 12.11
C HIS A 103 13.12 3.97 13.31
N GLN A 104 12.23 4.59 14.11
CA GLN A 104 12.62 5.49 15.20
C GLN A 104 13.46 4.79 16.27
N LYS A 105 13.12 3.57 16.68
CA LYS A 105 13.85 2.79 17.68
C LYS A 105 15.30 2.53 17.29
N TYR A 106 15.56 2.20 16.03
CA TYR A 106 16.89 1.91 15.52
C TYR A 106 17.55 3.11 14.85
N LYS A 107 16.90 4.28 14.85
CA LYS A 107 17.38 5.50 14.18
C LYS A 107 17.81 5.23 12.74
N MET A 108 17.02 4.41 12.06
CA MET A 108 17.30 3.93 10.71
C MET A 108 16.31 4.57 9.74
N LYS A 109 16.82 5.03 8.61
CA LYS A 109 16.01 5.47 7.46
C LYS A 109 16.24 4.47 6.34
N LEU A 110 15.16 3.95 5.80
CA LEU A 110 15.13 3.20 4.56
C LEU A 110 14.58 4.11 3.46
N HIS A 111 15.22 4.09 2.31
CA HIS A 111 14.72 4.70 1.09
C HIS A 111 14.95 3.73 -0.06
N GLY A 112 13.95 3.53 -0.89
CA GLY A 112 14.03 2.63 -2.02
C GLY A 112 13.14 3.04 -3.16
N ALA A 113 13.38 2.43 -4.32
CA ALA A 113 12.47 2.45 -5.45
C ALA A 113 12.18 1.02 -5.91
N ALA A 114 10.97 0.84 -6.42
CA ALA A 114 10.49 -0.44 -6.87
C ALA A 114 9.47 -0.27 -8.01
N ILE A 115 9.14 -1.37 -8.66
CA ILE A 115 7.99 -1.46 -9.55
C ILE A 115 6.94 -2.31 -8.85
N TYR A 116 5.77 -1.74 -8.58
CA TYR A 116 4.58 -2.49 -8.24
C TYR A 116 4.02 -3.17 -9.48
N GLU A 117 3.64 -4.43 -9.31
CA GLU A 117 2.81 -5.19 -10.23
C GLU A 117 1.50 -5.52 -9.50
N VAL A 118 0.40 -4.97 -9.98
CA VAL A 118 -0.90 -5.04 -9.28
C VAL A 118 -1.96 -5.58 -10.23
N LYS A 119 -2.78 -6.50 -9.73
CA LYS A 119 -3.98 -6.97 -10.42
C LYS A 119 -5.21 -6.52 -9.66
N TYR A 120 -6.21 -6.14 -10.40
CA TYR A 120 -7.48 -5.64 -9.89
C TYR A 120 -8.62 -6.49 -10.42
N ILE A 121 -9.61 -6.68 -9.58
CA ILE A 121 -10.90 -7.24 -9.98
C ILE A 121 -12.02 -6.27 -9.62
N LYS A 122 -13.04 -6.24 -10.43
CA LYS A 122 -14.25 -5.46 -10.20
C LYS A 122 -15.33 -6.37 -9.63
N LEU A 123 -15.68 -6.12 -8.38
CA LEU A 123 -16.77 -6.86 -7.74
C LEU A 123 -18.11 -6.45 -8.36
N PRO A 124 -19.04 -7.39 -8.56
CA PRO A 124 -20.40 -7.05 -8.94
C PRO A 124 -20.97 -6.04 -7.95
N ALA A 125 -21.67 -5.03 -8.45
CA ALA A 125 -22.42 -4.13 -7.57
C ALA A 125 -23.30 -4.99 -6.65
N ALA A 126 -23.17 -4.80 -5.32
CA ALA A 126 -24.04 -5.46 -4.37
C ALA A 126 -25.48 -5.13 -4.76
N GLN A 127 -26.27 -6.14 -5.12
CA GLN A 127 -27.71 -5.91 -5.33
C GLN A 127 -28.26 -5.34 -4.03
N PRO A 128 -29.03 -4.23 -4.06
CA PRO A 128 -29.68 -3.74 -2.86
C PRO A 128 -30.49 -4.90 -2.29
N ALA A 129 -30.21 -5.25 -1.04
CA ALA A 129 -30.95 -6.29 -0.33
C ALA A 129 -32.43 -5.97 -0.46
N ALA A 130 -33.20 -6.87 -1.07
CA ALA A 130 -34.66 -6.74 -1.21
C ALA A 130 -35.23 -6.49 0.18
N GLY A 131 -35.92 -5.37 0.31
CA GLY A 131 -36.39 -4.72 1.51
C GLY A 131 -36.83 -5.62 2.67
N ASN A 132 -36.24 -5.34 3.83
CA ASN A 132 -36.95 -5.46 5.09
C ASN A 132 -37.15 -4.05 5.64
N SER A 133 -38.38 -3.56 5.46
CA SER A 133 -38.86 -2.39 6.18
C SER A 133 -38.98 -2.75 7.67
N ALA A 134 -37.98 -2.45 8.46
CA ALA A 134 -38.12 -2.41 9.90
C ALA A 134 -37.98 -0.95 10.33
N THR A 135 -39.11 -0.45 10.83
CA THR A 135 -39.29 0.82 11.51
C THR A 135 -38.24 1.03 12.59
N ALA A 136 -37.43 2.07 12.43
CA ALA A 136 -36.52 2.53 13.47
C ALA A 136 -37.23 3.57 14.33
N GLU A 137 -37.52 3.21 15.57
CA GLU A 137 -37.89 4.15 16.64
C GLU A 137 -36.63 4.84 17.20
N ASN A 138 -36.82 6.13 17.45
CA ASN A 138 -35.91 7.09 18.03
C ASN A 138 -35.19 6.65 19.30
N SER A 139 -33.88 6.99 19.39
CA SER A 139 -33.36 7.56 20.64
C SER A 139 -32.22 8.54 20.35
N ALA A 140 -32.48 9.78 20.71
CA ALA A 140 -31.56 10.90 20.63
C ALA A 140 -30.58 10.89 21.82
N ALA A 141 -29.28 11.12 21.55
CA ALA A 141 -28.43 11.88 22.47
C ALA A 141 -27.15 12.32 21.75
N GLY A 142 -26.92 13.61 21.78
CA GLY A 142 -26.03 14.47 21.06
C GLY A 142 -24.52 14.23 21.19
N ASN A 143 -23.83 14.65 20.13
CA ASN A 143 -22.75 15.61 20.29
C ASN A 143 -22.52 16.34 18.95
N SER A 144 -22.53 17.66 19.05
CA SER A 144 -22.35 18.59 17.94
C SER A 144 -20.87 18.68 17.56
N ALA A 145 -20.56 18.35 16.30
CA ALA A 145 -19.40 18.90 15.62
C ALA A 145 -19.89 19.40 14.27
N THR A 146 -19.70 20.68 14.04
CA THR A 146 -20.13 21.48 12.90
C THR A 146 -19.68 20.89 11.59
N ALA A 147 -20.64 20.35 10.83
CA ALA A 147 -20.47 20.03 9.40
C ALA A 147 -21.05 21.18 8.60
N GLU A 148 -20.22 22.11 8.16
CA GLU A 148 -20.62 23.14 7.21
C GLU A 148 -20.57 22.63 5.77
N ASN A 149 -21.75 22.70 5.12
CA ASN A 149 -22.01 22.81 3.69
C ASN A 149 -21.35 21.79 2.73
N SER A 150 -21.92 20.61 2.69
CA SER A 150 -21.99 19.84 1.43
C SER A 150 -23.38 19.99 0.82
N PRO A 151 -23.52 20.17 -0.50
CA PRO A 151 -24.85 20.22 -1.13
C PRO A 151 -25.58 18.92 -0.86
N ALA A 152 -26.73 19.03 -0.23
CA ALA A 152 -27.61 17.90 0.06
C ALA A 152 -28.01 17.23 -1.26
N GLY A 153 -27.64 15.95 -1.44
CA GLY A 153 -28.15 15.10 -2.53
C GLY A 153 -27.11 14.56 -3.52
N ALA A 154 -25.84 14.83 -3.40
CA ALA A 154 -24.82 14.11 -4.19
C ALA A 154 -24.60 12.73 -3.55
N GLU A 155 -25.19 11.69 -4.12
CA GLU A 155 -24.82 10.31 -3.85
C GLU A 155 -23.29 10.19 -4.01
N ARG A 156 -22.57 9.91 -2.91
CA ARG A 156 -21.11 9.70 -2.99
C ARG A 156 -20.89 8.45 -3.81
N VAL A 157 -20.61 8.63 -5.08
CA VAL A 157 -20.13 7.53 -5.91
C VAL A 157 -18.84 7.02 -5.28
N ASP A 158 -18.80 5.73 -4.92
CA ASP A 158 -17.57 5.08 -4.50
C ASP A 158 -16.49 5.32 -5.56
N GLY A 159 -15.42 6.04 -5.17
CA GLY A 159 -14.37 6.43 -6.10
C GLY A 159 -13.66 5.22 -6.74
N CYS A 160 -13.77 4.06 -6.11
CA CYS A 160 -13.22 2.80 -6.61
C CYS A 160 -14.14 2.09 -7.61
N ARG A 161 -15.43 2.46 -7.69
CA ARG A 161 -16.43 1.87 -8.63
C ARG A 161 -16.47 0.32 -8.59
N GLY A 162 -16.32 -0.26 -7.41
CA GLY A 162 -16.28 -1.71 -7.21
C GLY A 162 -14.95 -2.39 -7.54
N TRP A 163 -13.93 -1.66 -7.99
CA TRP A 163 -12.60 -2.22 -8.16
C TRP A 163 -11.92 -2.50 -6.81
N THR A 164 -11.24 -3.64 -6.71
CA THR A 164 -10.45 -4.08 -5.55
C THR A 164 -9.14 -4.69 -6.01
N ILE A 165 -8.15 -4.68 -5.13
CA ILE A 165 -6.83 -5.29 -5.38
C ILE A 165 -6.94 -6.80 -5.14
N SER A 166 -6.74 -7.61 -6.16
CA SER A 166 -6.69 -9.09 -6.06
C SER A 166 -5.27 -9.64 -5.97
N SER A 167 -4.28 -8.89 -6.46
CA SER A 167 -2.87 -9.24 -6.28
C SER A 167 -2.03 -7.97 -6.23
N ILE A 168 -1.07 -7.92 -5.31
CA ILE A 168 -0.13 -6.82 -5.19
C ILE A 168 1.25 -7.33 -4.82
N GLY A 169 2.26 -6.85 -5.52
CA GLY A 169 3.65 -7.13 -5.21
C GLY A 169 4.56 -6.08 -5.80
N TYR A 170 5.81 -6.06 -5.33
CA TYR A 170 6.80 -5.20 -5.94
C TYR A 170 8.15 -5.89 -6.11
N LYS A 171 8.87 -5.44 -7.15
CA LYS A 171 10.27 -5.77 -7.39
C LYS A 171 11.13 -4.55 -7.14
N ARG A 172 12.06 -4.64 -6.19
CA ARG A 172 13.00 -3.55 -5.89
C ARG A 172 13.91 -3.26 -7.06
N CYS A 173 13.97 -1.98 -7.43
CA CYS A 173 15.00 -1.47 -8.34
C CYS A 173 16.29 -1.21 -7.57
N TYR A 174 16.17 -0.55 -6.41
CA TYR A 174 17.24 -0.35 -5.43
C TYR A 174 16.66 -0.08 -4.05
N GLU A 175 17.48 -0.28 -3.04
CA GLU A 175 17.16 0.04 -1.65
C GLU A 175 18.45 0.39 -0.91
N TYR A 176 18.43 1.42 -0.10
CA TYR A 176 19.51 1.72 0.82
C TYR A 176 18.99 2.07 2.21
N MET A 177 19.79 1.74 3.21
CA MET A 177 19.52 2.07 4.60
C MET A 177 20.59 3.02 5.14
N GLU A 178 20.14 4.11 5.74
CA GLU A 178 20.99 5.09 6.42
C GLU A 178 20.72 4.99 7.93
N MET A 179 21.79 4.81 8.71
CA MET A 179 21.70 4.82 10.17
C MET A 179 22.12 6.18 10.70
N ARG A 180 21.28 6.79 11.53
CA ARG A 180 21.54 8.10 12.14
C ARG A 180 22.00 7.93 13.58
N GLY A 181 23.18 8.46 13.89
CA GLY A 181 23.76 8.51 15.24
C GLY A 181 24.77 7.40 15.52
N PRO A 182 25.29 7.32 16.75
CA PRO A 182 26.23 6.29 17.15
C PRO A 182 25.53 4.93 17.08
N VAL A 183 25.99 4.10 16.15
CA VAL A 183 25.49 2.73 16.01
C VAL A 183 26.09 1.89 17.13
N ASN A 184 25.24 1.40 18.02
CA ASN A 184 25.68 0.39 18.96
C ASN A 184 25.73 -0.96 18.22
N LEU A 185 26.92 -1.33 17.76
CA LEU A 185 27.22 -2.55 17.02
C LEU A 185 26.78 -3.85 17.75
N ILE A 186 26.52 -3.76 19.04
CA ILE A 186 26.05 -4.86 19.87
C ILE A 186 24.58 -5.19 19.54
N THR A 187 23.78 -4.20 19.13
CA THR A 187 22.35 -4.37 18.83
C THR A 187 22.10 -5.02 17.48
N LEU A 188 23.04 -4.90 16.53
CA LEU A 188 22.92 -5.47 15.17
C LEU A 188 23.42 -6.90 15.02
N GLY A 189 23.81 -7.54 16.11
CA GLY A 189 24.35 -8.90 16.11
C GLY A 189 25.68 -8.98 15.33
N LYS A 190 26.80 -8.99 16.06
CA LYS A 190 28.18 -9.03 15.52
C LYS A 190 28.37 -9.99 14.32
N LYS A 191 27.64 -11.11 14.29
CA LYS A 191 27.77 -12.13 13.23
C LYS A 191 27.26 -11.66 11.86
N SER A 192 26.15 -10.92 11.80
CA SER A 192 25.57 -10.47 10.53
C SER A 192 26.37 -9.33 9.90
N PHE A 193 26.85 -8.40 10.71
CA PHE A 193 27.65 -7.27 10.24
C PHE A 193 29.04 -7.71 9.72
N ILE A 194 29.73 -8.58 10.45
CA ILE A 194 31.04 -9.10 10.04
C ILE A 194 30.91 -9.98 8.79
N LYS A 195 29.82 -10.74 8.66
CA LYS A 195 29.54 -11.54 7.46
C LYS A 195 29.35 -10.63 6.24
N SER A 196 28.56 -9.57 6.34
CA SER A 196 28.36 -8.59 5.28
C SER A 196 29.64 -7.88 4.84
N LEU A 197 30.54 -7.55 5.76
CA LEU A 197 31.85 -6.97 5.45
C LEU A 197 32.79 -7.94 4.73
N LYS A 198 32.74 -9.23 5.07
CA LYS A 198 33.57 -10.27 4.44
C LYS A 198 33.08 -10.66 3.05
N GLU A 199 31.80 -10.51 2.76
CA GLU A 199 31.18 -10.84 1.48
C GLU A 199 31.23 -9.68 0.46
N GLY A 200 32.05 -8.67 0.70
CA GLY A 200 32.35 -7.61 -0.27
C GLY A 200 31.30 -6.50 -0.35
N GLY A 201 30.47 -6.35 0.65
CA GLY A 201 29.59 -5.19 0.80
C GLY A 201 30.41 -3.94 1.12
N VAL A 202 30.36 -2.91 0.26
CA VAL A 202 31.04 -1.63 0.51
C VAL A 202 30.25 -0.87 1.58
N ALA A 203 30.67 -1.00 2.84
CA ALA A 203 30.21 -0.13 3.91
C ALA A 203 31.07 1.14 3.91
N ARG A 204 30.55 2.27 3.50
CA ARG A 204 31.15 3.58 3.74
C ARG A 204 30.66 4.11 5.07
N LEU A 205 31.49 4.03 6.09
CA LEU A 205 31.30 4.73 7.35
C LEU A 205 31.68 6.20 7.16
N GLY A 206 30.68 7.04 6.92
CA GLY A 206 30.85 8.50 6.95
C GLY A 206 30.60 9.05 8.35
N ARG A 207 30.94 10.34 8.59
CA ARG A 207 30.77 11.03 9.89
C ARG A 207 29.33 11.02 10.42
N TYR A 208 28.33 10.66 9.62
CA TYR A 208 26.90 10.77 9.92
C TYR A 208 26.07 9.51 9.61
N GLY A 209 26.68 8.37 9.33
CA GLY A 209 25.91 7.16 9.10
C GLY A 209 26.67 6.05 8.37
N ALA A 210 26.19 4.84 8.50
CA ALA A 210 26.62 3.70 7.74
C ALA A 210 25.61 3.42 6.63
N MET A 211 26.06 3.41 5.39
CA MET A 211 25.25 3.08 4.22
C MET A 211 25.46 1.60 3.90
N PHE A 212 24.38 0.82 3.95
CA PHE A 212 24.43 -0.59 3.57
C PHE A 212 23.88 -0.72 2.15
N TYR A 213 24.71 -1.21 1.24
CA TYR A 213 24.27 -1.58 -0.11
C TYR A 213 23.89 -3.06 -0.11
N ASN A 214 22.65 -3.40 -0.35
CA ASN A 214 22.20 -4.78 -0.38
C ASN A 214 22.38 -5.38 -1.78
N LYS A 215 23.23 -6.42 -1.87
CA LYS A 215 23.60 -7.12 -3.09
C LYS A 215 22.51 -8.11 -3.52
N TRP A 216 21.25 -7.63 -3.68
CA TRP A 216 20.12 -8.48 -4.09
C TRP A 216 19.91 -8.54 -5.61
N PHE A 217 20.79 -7.93 -6.42
CA PHE A 217 20.62 -7.82 -7.87
C PHE A 217 21.37 -8.85 -8.72
N HIS A 218 22.00 -9.86 -8.10
CA HIS A 218 22.68 -10.90 -8.86
C HIS A 218 22.29 -12.30 -8.36
N LYS A 219 21.10 -12.73 -8.75
CA LYS A 219 20.80 -14.12 -9.09
C LYS A 219 19.58 -14.15 -10.01
#